data_a9a38746d3285fc11485630c39e1940a
#
_entry.id   a9a38746d3285fc11485630c39e1940a
#
_cell.length_a   1.000
_cell.length_b   1.000
_cell.length_c   1.000
_cell.angle_alpha   90.00
_cell.angle_beta   90.00
_cell.angle_gamma   90.00
#
_symmetry.space_group_name_H-M   'P 1'
#
loop_
_entity.id
_entity.type
_entity.pdbx_description
1 polymer ?
#
loop_
_entity_poly.entity_id
_entity_poly.type
_entity_poly.pdbx_seq_one_letter_code
_entity_poly.pdbx_strand_id
1 'polypeptide(L)'
;MGLVKAAMNAASGVMADQWKEFFYCDALPAEVLAVKGQKRTDRRSANKHGNENIISDGSIVAVAEGQCALIVEQGKVVELCAEPGEYTYSTGTQPSLLSGGLKDIDGVFAEMGKRFGFGGQAAADQRIYYINTKELVGNKYGTPNPVPFRVVDQRAGIDLDIAIRCFGEYSYRIVNPILFYTNVCGNVENAYTRDTLDGQLKTELMTALQPAFARISEQGIRYSSLPAHTTELADALNQALSAKWSKLRGIEIVSLGVSGVKASEEDEQMIKDLQRSAAFMDPTRAAAHLVGAQAAAMQAAASNTAAGPAMAFMGVNQAAAAGGVNAQTLYQMGAQQPATPAAPASGWACACGQSGNTGKFCTACGKPRPEAPTVWVCSCGAKNSGKFCSECGKPKPAGKCPNCGFTPADPAHPPKFCPECGSPFGA
;
A
#
# COMPACT_ATOMS: atom_id res chain seq x y z
N MET A 1 69.41 -15.84 -0.88
CA MET A 1 68.45 -16.11 -1.97
C MET A 1 66.99 -15.57 -1.67
N GLY A 2 66.66 -15.15 -0.46
CA GLY A 2 65.33 -14.71 -0.08
C GLY A 2 64.98 -13.26 -0.52
N LEU A 3 65.92 -12.30 -0.40
CA LEU A 3 65.69 -10.90 -0.68
C LEU A 3 65.43 -10.58 -2.16
N VAL A 4 66.17 -11.22 -3.07
CA VAL A 4 65.98 -11.08 -4.52
C VAL A 4 64.64 -11.66 -4.95
N LYS A 5 64.22 -12.76 -4.38
CA LYS A 5 62.92 -13.38 -4.63
C LYS A 5 61.77 -12.53 -4.08
N ALA A 6 61.97 -11.95 -2.91
CA ALA A 6 61.00 -11.01 -2.32
C ALA A 6 60.87 -9.71 -3.14
N ALA A 7 62.01 -9.17 -3.64
CA ALA A 7 62.00 -7.99 -4.52
C ALA A 7 61.33 -8.26 -5.88
N MET A 8 61.63 -9.45 -6.48
CA MET A 8 60.94 -9.87 -7.72
C MET A 8 59.45 -10.12 -7.53
N ASN A 9 59.06 -10.71 -6.42
CA ASN A 9 57.64 -10.91 -6.11
C ASN A 9 56.93 -9.60 -5.84
N ALA A 10 57.57 -8.64 -5.15
CA ALA A 10 57.02 -7.31 -4.93
C ALA A 10 56.88 -6.51 -6.23
N ALA A 11 57.90 -6.56 -7.10
CA ALA A 11 57.85 -5.91 -8.41
C ALA A 11 56.79 -6.55 -9.33
N SER A 12 56.69 -7.87 -9.36
CA SER A 12 55.66 -8.56 -10.15
C SER A 12 54.24 -8.31 -9.59
N GLY A 13 54.07 -8.21 -8.27
CA GLY A 13 52.82 -7.86 -7.64
C GLY A 13 52.37 -6.45 -7.98
N VAL A 14 53.26 -5.45 -7.84
CA VAL A 14 52.97 -4.05 -8.19
C VAL A 14 52.62 -3.91 -9.67
N MET A 15 53.32 -4.60 -10.58
CA MET A 15 52.97 -4.58 -12.00
C MET A 15 51.65 -5.30 -12.30
N ALA A 16 51.33 -6.36 -11.56
CA ALA A 16 50.10 -7.09 -11.70
C ALA A 16 48.91 -6.26 -11.17
N ASP A 17 49.12 -5.48 -10.11
CA ASP A 17 48.07 -4.60 -9.52
C ASP A 17 47.80 -3.37 -10.37
N GLN A 18 48.64 -3.05 -11.35
CA GLN A 18 48.38 -1.97 -12.34
C GLN A 18 47.66 -2.45 -13.60
N TRP A 19 47.37 -3.75 -13.70
CA TRP A 19 46.66 -4.30 -14.87
C TRP A 19 45.20 -3.97 -14.81
N LYS A 20 44.67 -3.36 -15.87
CA LYS A 20 43.21 -3.06 -16.00
C LYS A 20 42.43 -4.35 -16.07
N GLU A 21 41.48 -4.50 -15.21
CA GLU A 21 40.65 -5.70 -15.07
C GLU A 21 39.20 -5.41 -15.48
N PHE A 22 38.48 -6.45 -15.78
CA PHE A 22 37.07 -6.39 -16.10
C PHE A 22 36.29 -7.16 -15.03
N PHE A 23 35.47 -6.44 -14.26
CA PHE A 23 34.60 -7.00 -13.23
C PHE A 23 33.20 -7.17 -13.76
N TYR A 24 32.58 -8.28 -13.46
CA TYR A 24 31.23 -8.59 -13.85
C TYR A 24 30.57 -9.53 -12.85
N CYS A 25 29.26 -9.68 -12.99
CA CYS A 25 28.47 -10.71 -12.37
C CYS A 25 27.58 -11.35 -13.42
N ASP A 26 27.50 -12.67 -13.41
CA ASP A 26 26.47 -13.36 -14.18
C ASP A 26 25.07 -13.00 -13.71
N ALA A 27 24.04 -13.38 -14.48
CA ALA A 27 22.67 -13.11 -14.10
C ALA A 27 22.38 -13.70 -12.70
N LEU A 28 21.99 -12.83 -11.75
CA LEU A 28 21.65 -13.25 -10.40
C LEU A 28 20.30 -14.00 -10.43
N PRO A 29 20.27 -15.27 -10.00
CA PRO A 29 19.00 -15.98 -9.80
C PRO A 29 18.24 -15.39 -8.61
N ALA A 30 16.96 -15.71 -8.49
CA ALA A 30 16.10 -15.17 -7.43
C ALA A 30 16.53 -15.59 -6.00
N GLU A 31 17.28 -16.66 -5.89
CA GLU A 31 17.80 -17.19 -4.63
C GLU A 31 18.99 -16.38 -4.09
N VAL A 32 19.66 -15.61 -4.94
CA VAL A 32 20.87 -14.86 -4.58
C VAL A 32 20.53 -13.37 -4.48
N LEU A 33 20.76 -12.79 -3.30
CA LEU A 33 20.52 -11.39 -2.99
C LEU A 33 21.76 -10.52 -3.19
N ALA A 34 22.91 -11.05 -2.86
CA ALA A 34 24.20 -10.37 -3.04
C ALA A 34 25.29 -11.36 -3.35
N VAL A 35 26.26 -10.95 -4.17
CA VAL A 35 27.42 -11.77 -4.53
C VAL A 35 28.65 -10.89 -4.72
N LYS A 36 29.84 -11.43 -4.43
CA LYS A 36 31.10 -10.78 -4.76
C LYS A 36 31.30 -10.80 -6.28
N GLY A 37 31.70 -9.68 -6.86
CA GLY A 37 32.00 -9.55 -8.28
C GLY A 37 33.18 -10.42 -8.69
N GLN A 38 33.11 -10.90 -9.91
CA GLN A 38 34.15 -11.77 -10.48
C GLN A 38 35.01 -10.98 -11.45
N LYS A 39 36.31 -11.30 -11.47
CA LYS A 39 37.24 -10.80 -12.48
C LYS A 39 37.11 -11.68 -13.74
N ARG A 40 37.01 -11.05 -14.91
CA ARG A 40 37.03 -11.78 -16.18
C ARG A 40 38.45 -12.24 -16.47
N THR A 41 38.69 -13.51 -16.25
CA THR A 41 40.00 -14.16 -16.55
C THR A 41 39.82 -15.06 -17.76
N ASP A 42 40.57 -14.78 -18.83
CA ASP A 42 40.71 -15.70 -19.94
C ASP A 42 42.15 -16.20 -20.06
N ARG A 43 42.40 -17.18 -20.92
CA ARG A 43 43.75 -17.76 -21.11
C ARG A 43 44.83 -16.76 -21.52
N ARG A 44 44.43 -15.60 -22.07
CA ARG A 44 45.35 -14.58 -22.60
C ARG A 44 45.52 -13.38 -21.69
N SER A 45 44.56 -13.12 -20.80
CA SER A 45 44.53 -11.95 -19.92
C SER A 45 44.54 -12.28 -18.43
N ALA A 46 44.84 -13.50 -18.04
CA ALA A 46 44.87 -13.91 -16.64
C ALA A 46 45.97 -13.21 -15.84
N ASN A 47 45.63 -12.20 -15.06
CA ASN A 47 46.48 -11.65 -14.03
C ASN A 47 46.56 -12.61 -12.82
N LYS A 48 47.36 -13.66 -12.92
CA LYS A 48 47.45 -14.71 -11.90
C LYS A 48 48.17 -14.28 -10.61
N HIS A 49 48.77 -13.11 -10.60
CA HIS A 49 49.56 -12.58 -9.50
C HIS A 49 48.93 -11.34 -8.85
N GLY A 50 47.85 -10.81 -9.41
CA GLY A 50 47.11 -9.68 -8.83
C GLY A 50 46.33 -10.11 -7.60
N ASN A 51 46.21 -9.22 -6.64
CA ASN A 51 45.39 -9.43 -5.46
C ASN A 51 43.92 -9.35 -5.87
N GLU A 52 43.08 -10.30 -5.46
CA GLU A 52 41.66 -10.31 -5.75
C GLU A 52 40.89 -9.11 -5.15
N ASN A 53 41.48 -8.51 -4.11
CA ASN A 53 40.91 -7.41 -3.37
C ASN A 53 41.53 -6.05 -3.73
N ILE A 54 42.04 -5.90 -4.95
CA ILE A 54 42.52 -4.65 -5.50
C ILE A 54 41.81 -4.39 -6.84
N ILE A 55 41.33 -3.18 -7.00
CA ILE A 55 40.73 -2.70 -8.24
C ILE A 55 41.72 -1.69 -8.84
N SER A 56 42.35 -2.05 -9.94
CA SER A 56 43.30 -1.17 -10.62
C SER A 56 42.58 0.03 -11.27
N ASP A 57 43.26 1.16 -11.28
CA ASP A 57 42.73 2.37 -11.95
C ASP A 57 42.49 2.09 -13.44
N GLY A 58 41.33 2.56 -13.94
CA GLY A 58 40.87 2.29 -15.30
C GLY A 58 40.29 0.90 -15.54
N SER A 59 40.08 0.09 -14.47
CA SER A 59 39.32 -1.16 -14.58
C SER A 59 37.86 -0.90 -14.91
N ILE A 60 37.21 -1.86 -15.58
CA ILE A 60 35.82 -1.77 -16.01
C ILE A 60 34.94 -2.56 -15.04
N VAL A 61 33.85 -1.97 -14.63
CA VAL A 61 32.77 -2.63 -13.86
C VAL A 61 31.53 -2.70 -14.72
N ALA A 62 31.14 -3.91 -15.13
CA ALA A 62 29.94 -4.12 -15.92
C ALA A 62 28.75 -4.42 -15.01
N VAL A 63 27.64 -3.72 -15.20
CA VAL A 63 26.39 -3.90 -14.48
C VAL A 63 25.31 -4.32 -15.48
N ALA A 64 24.67 -5.46 -15.22
CA ALA A 64 23.56 -5.94 -16.02
C ALA A 64 22.22 -5.44 -15.43
N GLU A 65 21.15 -5.55 -16.24
CA GLU A 65 19.80 -5.22 -15.76
C GLU A 65 19.39 -6.09 -14.56
N GLY A 66 18.72 -5.46 -13.59
CA GLY A 66 18.30 -6.13 -12.37
C GLY A 66 19.44 -6.36 -11.36
N GLN A 67 20.57 -5.70 -11.57
CA GLN A 67 21.73 -5.71 -10.67
C GLN A 67 22.12 -4.27 -10.32
N CYS A 68 22.79 -4.15 -9.19
CA CYS A 68 23.46 -2.93 -8.77
C CYS A 68 24.85 -3.32 -8.27
N ALA A 69 25.91 -2.64 -8.73
CA ALA A 69 27.25 -2.85 -8.25
C ALA A 69 27.60 -1.83 -7.15
N LEU A 70 28.18 -2.34 -6.07
CA LEU A 70 28.73 -1.55 -4.96
C LEU A 70 30.25 -1.73 -4.95
N ILE A 71 31.00 -0.64 -5.02
CA ILE A 71 32.42 -0.65 -4.78
C ILE A 71 32.67 -0.34 -3.32
N VAL A 72 33.36 -1.24 -2.66
CA VAL A 72 33.62 -1.20 -1.22
C VAL A 72 35.13 -1.08 -1.00
N GLU A 73 35.54 -0.07 -0.27
CA GLU A 73 36.94 0.15 0.12
C GLU A 73 37.06 0.14 1.64
N GLN A 74 37.94 -0.71 2.17
CA GLN A 74 38.12 -0.89 3.61
C GLN A 74 36.81 -1.09 4.38
N GLY A 75 35.89 -1.85 3.81
CA GLY A 75 34.58 -2.14 4.40
C GLY A 75 33.54 -1.03 4.27
N LYS A 76 33.83 0.09 3.59
CA LYS A 76 32.89 1.17 3.33
C LYS A 76 32.49 1.20 1.87
N VAL A 77 31.22 1.41 1.59
CA VAL A 77 30.73 1.66 0.23
C VAL A 77 31.22 3.03 -0.22
N VAL A 78 31.98 3.06 -1.31
CA VAL A 78 32.57 4.27 -1.89
C VAL A 78 31.85 4.68 -3.17
N GLU A 79 31.31 3.71 -3.92
CA GLU A 79 30.61 3.98 -5.17
C GLU A 79 29.44 3.02 -5.36
N LEU A 80 28.39 3.52 -6.01
CA LEU A 80 27.19 2.79 -6.37
C LEU A 80 26.94 2.92 -7.87
N CYS A 81 26.93 1.82 -8.61
CA CYS A 81 26.56 1.74 -10.02
C CYS A 81 25.21 1.04 -10.11
N ALA A 82 24.12 1.82 -10.23
CA ALA A 82 22.74 1.30 -10.21
C ALA A 82 22.13 1.12 -11.60
N GLU A 83 22.67 1.80 -12.62
CA GLU A 83 22.19 1.70 -14.00
C GLU A 83 22.96 0.61 -14.75
N PRO A 84 22.30 -0.12 -15.66
CA PRO A 84 23.00 -1.07 -16.53
C PRO A 84 24.01 -0.36 -17.43
N GLY A 85 25.21 -0.92 -17.53
CA GLY A 85 26.27 -0.34 -18.35
C GLY A 85 27.67 -0.79 -17.94
N GLU A 86 28.68 -0.22 -18.59
CA GLU A 86 30.08 -0.40 -18.26
C GLU A 86 30.65 0.89 -17.68
N TYR A 87 31.22 0.80 -16.49
CA TYR A 87 31.77 1.92 -15.74
C TYR A 87 33.27 1.77 -15.61
N THR A 88 34.00 2.85 -15.86
CA THR A 88 35.45 2.85 -15.64
C THR A 88 35.76 3.33 -14.24
N TYR A 89 36.34 2.47 -13.43
CA TYR A 89 36.81 2.84 -12.10
C TYR A 89 38.02 3.74 -12.18
N SER A 90 38.00 4.88 -11.48
CA SER A 90 39.10 5.83 -11.42
C SER A 90 39.34 6.28 -9.99
N THR A 91 40.56 6.07 -9.52
CA THR A 91 40.99 6.46 -8.18
C THR A 91 41.27 7.97 -8.02
N GLY A 92 41.28 8.74 -9.11
CA GLY A 92 41.67 10.18 -9.14
C GLY A 92 40.54 11.14 -9.38
N THR A 93 39.35 10.73 -9.66
CA THR A 93 38.18 11.60 -9.92
C THR A 93 37.17 11.47 -8.79
N GLN A 94 36.55 12.61 -8.44
CA GLN A 94 35.37 12.59 -7.58
C GLN A 94 34.40 11.52 -8.07
N PRO A 95 33.80 10.73 -7.19
CA PRO A 95 32.83 9.72 -7.60
C PRO A 95 31.82 10.41 -8.50
N SER A 96 31.67 9.92 -9.74
CA SER A 96 30.63 10.36 -10.63
C SER A 96 29.32 9.86 -10.02
N LEU A 97 28.66 10.76 -9.31
CA LEU A 97 27.32 10.56 -8.80
C LEU A 97 26.42 10.32 -10.00
N LEU A 98 26.17 9.07 -10.31
CA LEU A 98 25.25 8.66 -11.32
C LEU A 98 23.85 9.06 -10.86
N SER A 99 23.36 10.14 -11.42
CA SER A 99 21.98 10.60 -11.32
C SER A 99 21.05 9.63 -12.04
N GLY A 100 20.67 8.57 -11.34
CA GLY A 100 19.75 7.57 -11.89
C GLY A 100 18.85 6.95 -10.83
N GLY A 101 17.66 7.48 -10.64
CA GLY A 101 16.51 6.75 -10.15
C GLY A 101 16.31 6.46 -8.66
N LEU A 102 17.27 6.68 -7.80
CA LEU A 102 17.16 6.49 -6.34
C LEU A 102 17.18 7.84 -5.63
N LYS A 103 16.05 8.51 -5.59
CA LYS A 103 15.90 9.92 -5.14
C LYS A 103 16.27 10.22 -3.68
N ASP A 104 16.48 9.21 -2.83
CA ASP A 104 16.79 9.38 -1.40
C ASP A 104 18.26 9.13 -1.03
N ILE A 105 19.11 8.78 -2.00
CA ILE A 105 20.52 8.44 -1.76
C ILE A 105 21.42 9.69 -1.72
N ASP A 106 20.98 10.80 -2.29
CA ASP A 106 21.77 12.04 -2.42
C ASP A 106 22.28 12.60 -1.08
N GLY A 107 21.53 12.43 0.00
CA GLY A 107 21.94 12.87 1.33
C GLY A 107 23.10 12.06 1.94
N VAL A 108 23.16 10.78 1.65
CA VAL A 108 24.19 9.86 2.18
C VAL A 108 25.51 10.04 1.45
N PHE A 109 25.48 10.30 0.14
CA PHE A 109 26.68 10.54 -0.67
C PHE A 109 27.32 11.89 -0.41
N ALA A 110 26.55 12.95 -0.16
CA ALA A 110 27.08 14.27 0.16
C ALA A 110 27.94 14.28 1.44
N GLU A 111 27.63 13.41 2.38
CA GLU A 111 28.38 13.27 3.64
C GLU A 111 29.60 12.35 3.50
N MET A 112 29.54 11.33 2.63
CA MET A 112 30.66 10.46 2.31
C MET A 112 31.75 11.17 1.47
N GLY A 113 31.37 11.99 0.48
CA GLY A 113 32.30 12.74 -0.39
C GLY A 113 33.21 13.74 0.34
N LYS A 114 32.84 14.17 1.54
CA LYS A 114 33.64 15.12 2.34
C LYS A 114 34.80 14.45 3.09
N ARG A 115 34.88 13.14 3.14
CA ARG A 115 35.91 12.41 3.93
C ARG A 115 37.07 11.82 3.13
N PHE A 116 37.05 11.94 1.80
CA PHE A 116 38.06 11.35 0.91
C PHE A 116 39.24 12.29 0.58
N GLY A 117 39.74 12.99 1.54
CA GLY A 117 40.92 13.87 1.37
C GLY A 117 42.22 13.30 1.89
N PHE A 118 42.49 11.99 1.81
CA PHE A 118 43.77 11.44 2.22
C PHE A 118 44.48 10.68 1.10
N GLY A 119 45.47 11.34 0.55
CA GLY A 119 46.34 10.86 -0.52
C GLY A 119 47.07 9.58 -0.19
N GLY A 120 47.14 8.71 -1.18
CA GLY A 120 48.13 7.72 -1.48
C GLY A 120 48.72 6.91 -0.33
N GLN A 121 48.01 5.87 0.14
CA GLN A 121 48.65 4.84 0.96
C GLN A 121 48.14 3.43 0.65
N ALA A 122 49.09 2.49 0.81
CA ALA A 122 49.02 1.05 0.74
C ALA A 122 47.68 0.41 0.35
N ALA A 123 47.71 -0.50 -0.61
CA ALA A 123 46.60 -1.24 -1.19
C ALA A 123 45.42 -1.39 -0.21
N ALA A 124 44.48 -0.50 -0.32
CA ALA A 124 43.22 -0.61 0.42
C ALA A 124 42.51 -1.86 -0.07
N ASP A 125 41.92 -2.64 0.86
CA ASP A 125 41.07 -3.78 0.51
C ASP A 125 39.86 -3.27 -0.24
N GLN A 126 39.79 -3.51 -1.54
CA GLN A 126 38.77 -3.05 -2.47
C GLN A 126 38.00 -4.24 -3.01
N ARG A 127 36.68 -4.19 -2.92
CA ARG A 127 35.81 -5.28 -3.37
C ARG A 127 34.63 -4.72 -4.13
N ILE A 128 34.13 -5.51 -5.07
CA ILE A 128 32.89 -5.21 -5.78
C ILE A 128 31.82 -6.21 -5.35
N TYR A 129 30.65 -5.73 -4.99
CA TYR A 129 29.50 -6.55 -4.68
C TYR A 129 28.36 -6.22 -5.63
N TYR A 130 27.69 -7.23 -6.12
CA TYR A 130 26.49 -7.10 -6.93
C TYR A 130 25.28 -7.46 -6.09
N ILE A 131 24.32 -6.54 -6.03
CA ILE A 131 23.07 -6.68 -5.31
C ILE A 131 21.95 -6.94 -6.31
N ASN A 132 21.09 -7.90 -6.02
CA ASN A 132 19.91 -8.20 -6.81
C ASN A 132 18.83 -7.15 -6.58
N THR A 133 18.49 -6.37 -7.61
CA THR A 133 17.46 -5.31 -7.54
C THR A 133 16.16 -5.72 -8.21
N LYS A 134 16.07 -6.96 -8.68
CA LYS A 134 14.85 -7.51 -9.28
C LYS A 134 13.78 -7.71 -8.21
N GLU A 135 12.55 -7.84 -8.66
CA GLU A 135 11.46 -8.29 -7.81
C GLU A 135 11.63 -9.78 -7.46
N LEU A 136 11.63 -10.07 -6.16
CA LEU A 136 11.83 -11.40 -5.60
C LEU A 136 10.47 -11.99 -5.27
N VAL A 137 9.96 -12.79 -6.17
CA VAL A 137 8.61 -13.38 -6.13
C VAL A 137 8.57 -14.73 -5.40
N GLY A 138 7.36 -15.22 -5.13
CA GLY A 138 7.11 -16.58 -4.60
C GLY A 138 7.39 -16.73 -3.11
N ASN A 139 7.35 -15.65 -2.33
CA ASN A 139 7.51 -15.72 -0.88
C ASN A 139 6.17 -16.07 -0.24
N LYS A 140 6.04 -17.31 0.22
CA LYS A 140 4.79 -17.78 0.85
C LYS A 140 4.68 -17.34 2.29
N TYR A 141 3.50 -16.84 2.66
CA TYR A 141 3.16 -16.54 4.04
C TYR A 141 1.85 -17.21 4.43
N GLY A 142 1.64 -17.39 5.72
CA GLY A 142 0.38 -17.90 6.27
C GLY A 142 0.39 -17.77 7.78
N THR A 143 -0.76 -17.38 8.35
CA THR A 143 -0.91 -17.17 9.77
C THR A 143 -1.12 -18.51 10.49
N PRO A 144 -0.11 -19.05 11.21
CA PRO A 144 -0.28 -20.28 11.97
C PRO A 144 -1.31 -20.10 13.09
N ASN A 145 -1.26 -18.93 13.74
CA ASN A 145 -2.24 -18.51 14.73
C ASN A 145 -3.20 -17.49 14.10
N PRO A 146 -4.49 -17.52 14.47
CA PRO A 146 -5.43 -16.52 14.02
C PRO A 146 -5.00 -15.11 14.44
N VAL A 147 -5.26 -14.13 13.57
CA VAL A 147 -4.97 -12.71 13.81
C VAL A 147 -6.29 -11.99 14.05
N PRO A 148 -6.39 -11.13 15.08
CA PRO A 148 -7.58 -10.33 15.32
C PRO A 148 -7.90 -9.42 14.13
N PHE A 149 -9.17 -9.36 13.76
CA PHE A 149 -9.70 -8.47 12.74
C PHE A 149 -11.03 -7.89 13.22
N ARG A 150 -11.13 -6.58 13.31
CA ARG A 150 -12.34 -5.91 13.72
C ARG A 150 -13.33 -5.85 12.56
N VAL A 151 -14.52 -6.35 12.76
CA VAL A 151 -15.63 -6.28 11.80
C VAL A 151 -16.56 -5.17 12.22
N VAL A 152 -16.70 -4.15 11.37
CA VAL A 152 -17.63 -3.05 11.58
C VAL A 152 -18.65 -3.06 10.44
N ASP A 153 -19.94 -3.21 10.78
CA ASP A 153 -21.03 -3.01 9.84
C ASP A 153 -22.04 -2.03 10.47
N GLN A 154 -21.89 -0.76 10.10
CA GLN A 154 -22.73 0.32 10.64
C GLN A 154 -24.22 0.12 10.34
N ARG A 155 -24.57 -0.58 9.24
CA ARG A 155 -25.97 -0.82 8.86
C ARG A 155 -26.60 -1.90 9.72
N ALA A 156 -25.81 -2.88 10.11
CA ALA A 156 -26.23 -3.98 10.97
C ALA A 156 -25.99 -3.69 12.47
N GLY A 157 -25.33 -2.58 12.81
CA GLY A 157 -24.94 -2.27 14.18
C GLY A 157 -23.92 -3.26 14.75
N ILE A 158 -23.12 -3.90 13.88
CA ILE A 158 -22.13 -4.90 14.26
C ILE A 158 -20.79 -4.20 14.46
N ASP A 159 -20.19 -4.41 15.62
CA ASP A 159 -18.82 -4.00 15.95
C ASP A 159 -18.23 -5.09 16.86
N LEU A 160 -17.44 -5.97 16.28
CA LEU A 160 -16.86 -7.10 17.00
C LEU A 160 -15.50 -7.50 16.41
N ASP A 161 -14.65 -8.07 17.25
CA ASP A 161 -13.38 -8.66 16.84
C ASP A 161 -13.57 -10.15 16.55
N ILE A 162 -13.05 -10.57 15.41
CA ILE A 162 -13.00 -11.97 14.99
C ILE A 162 -11.56 -12.43 14.83
N ALA A 163 -11.35 -13.73 14.84
CA ALA A 163 -10.05 -14.32 14.63
C ALA A 163 -9.94 -14.87 13.19
N ILE A 164 -9.11 -14.25 12.35
CA ILE A 164 -8.93 -14.67 10.96
C ILE A 164 -7.58 -15.35 10.73
N ARG A 165 -7.59 -16.36 9.86
CA ARG A 165 -6.38 -16.93 9.25
C ARG A 165 -6.31 -16.50 7.81
N CYS A 166 -5.14 -16.08 7.36
CA CYS A 166 -4.89 -15.78 5.97
C CYS A 166 -3.58 -16.41 5.49
N PHE A 167 -3.52 -16.68 4.21
CA PHE A 167 -2.33 -17.17 3.54
C PHE A 167 -2.27 -16.63 2.11
N GLY A 168 -1.05 -16.56 1.60
CA GLY A 168 -0.81 -16.04 0.26
C GLY A 168 0.67 -15.98 -0.05
N GLU A 169 1.00 -15.15 -1.01
CA GLU A 169 2.37 -14.91 -1.44
C GLU A 169 2.62 -13.40 -1.50
N TYR A 170 3.87 -13.02 -1.27
CA TYR A 170 4.30 -11.64 -1.43
C TYR A 170 5.59 -11.59 -2.25
N SER A 171 5.83 -10.46 -2.84
CA SER A 171 7.11 -10.14 -3.45
C SER A 171 7.74 -8.94 -2.76
N TYR A 172 9.05 -8.91 -2.76
CA TYR A 172 9.82 -7.79 -2.25
C TYR A 172 10.97 -7.44 -3.17
N ARG A 173 11.52 -6.27 -3.00
CA ARG A 173 12.68 -5.77 -3.76
C ARG A 173 13.64 -5.05 -2.84
N ILE A 174 14.91 -5.10 -3.16
CA ILE A 174 15.94 -4.28 -2.53
C ILE A 174 15.91 -2.92 -3.24
N VAL A 175 15.41 -1.89 -2.53
CA VAL A 175 15.26 -0.52 -3.05
C VAL A 175 16.44 0.36 -2.67
N ASN A 176 17.16 0.00 -1.60
CA ASN A 176 18.37 0.70 -1.19
C ASN A 176 19.51 -0.30 -0.96
N PRO A 177 20.33 -0.55 -2.00
CA PRO A 177 21.43 -1.50 -1.95
C PRO A 177 22.49 -1.17 -0.89
N ILE A 178 22.71 0.10 -0.59
CA ILE A 178 23.69 0.53 0.42
C ILE A 178 23.24 0.11 1.82
N LEU A 179 21.97 0.39 2.18
CA LEU A 179 21.43 -0.05 3.46
C LEU A 179 21.42 -1.56 3.57
N PHE A 180 21.07 -2.25 2.48
CA PHE A 180 21.09 -3.70 2.43
C PHE A 180 22.50 -4.25 2.68
N TYR A 181 23.50 -3.70 2.00
CA TYR A 181 24.89 -4.09 2.20
C TYR A 181 25.33 -3.82 3.65
N THR A 182 25.14 -2.61 4.14
CA THR A 182 25.65 -2.18 5.44
C THR A 182 25.01 -2.92 6.61
N ASN A 183 23.71 -3.19 6.54
CA ASN A 183 22.95 -3.70 7.68
C ASN A 183 22.54 -5.17 7.57
N VAL A 184 22.70 -5.80 6.39
CA VAL A 184 22.21 -7.16 6.15
C VAL A 184 23.34 -8.09 5.73
N CYS A 185 23.91 -7.91 4.53
CA CYS A 185 24.85 -8.89 3.98
C CYS A 185 26.32 -8.60 4.32
N GLY A 186 26.72 -7.35 4.47
CA GLY A 186 28.12 -6.99 4.75
C GLY A 186 29.11 -7.59 3.76
N ASN A 187 30.30 -7.95 4.24
CA ASN A 187 31.36 -8.57 3.45
C ASN A 187 31.09 -10.07 3.20
N VAL A 188 30.34 -10.36 2.15
CA VAL A 188 30.05 -11.73 1.72
C VAL A 188 31.27 -12.32 1.00
N GLU A 189 31.65 -13.52 1.34
CA GLU A 189 32.76 -14.20 0.64
C GLU A 189 32.36 -14.71 -0.75
N ASN A 190 31.20 -15.38 -0.84
CA ASN A 190 30.70 -15.94 -2.08
C ASN A 190 29.36 -15.32 -2.48
N ALA A 191 28.28 -15.77 -1.83
CA ALA A 191 26.93 -15.29 -2.09
C ALA A 191 26.12 -15.18 -0.80
N TYR A 192 25.26 -14.17 -0.71
CA TYR A 192 24.24 -14.04 0.31
C TYR A 192 22.91 -14.48 -0.27
N THR A 193 22.37 -15.57 0.24
CA THR A 193 21.15 -16.17 -0.27
C THR A 193 19.94 -15.72 0.52
N ARG A 194 18.77 -15.78 -0.13
CA ARG A 194 17.51 -15.37 0.48
C ARG A 194 17.10 -16.25 1.67
N ASP A 195 17.49 -17.54 1.70
CA ASP A 195 17.19 -18.44 2.82
C ASP A 195 17.67 -17.90 4.17
N THR A 196 18.76 -17.14 4.16
CA THR A 196 19.31 -16.50 5.37
C THR A 196 18.37 -15.42 5.93
N LEU A 197 17.60 -14.77 5.08
CA LEU A 197 16.76 -13.60 5.42
C LEU A 197 15.27 -13.93 5.48
N ASP A 198 14.79 -14.86 4.65
CA ASP A 198 13.36 -15.14 4.46
C ASP A 198 12.63 -15.50 5.76
N GLY A 199 13.27 -16.24 6.66
CA GLY A 199 12.70 -16.56 7.97
C GLY A 199 12.42 -15.33 8.82
N GLN A 200 13.35 -14.38 8.84
CA GLN A 200 13.21 -13.10 9.54
C GLN A 200 12.11 -12.24 8.91
N LEU A 201 12.15 -12.07 7.58
CA LEU A 201 11.16 -11.28 6.86
C LEU A 201 9.76 -11.83 7.07
N LYS A 202 9.58 -13.15 6.99
CA LYS A 202 8.31 -13.81 7.23
C LYS A 202 7.79 -13.54 8.65
N THR A 203 8.62 -13.65 9.67
CA THR A 203 8.24 -13.39 11.06
C THR A 203 7.81 -11.95 11.28
N GLU A 204 8.54 -11.00 10.70
CA GLU A 204 8.24 -9.58 10.80
C GLU A 204 6.96 -9.23 10.01
N LEU A 205 6.77 -9.80 8.83
CA LEU A 205 5.53 -9.67 8.05
C LEU A 205 4.32 -10.15 8.85
N MET A 206 4.42 -11.33 9.49
CA MET A 206 3.35 -11.86 10.31
C MET A 206 2.98 -10.94 11.47
N THR A 207 4.00 -10.32 12.10
CA THR A 207 3.78 -9.34 13.17
C THR A 207 3.11 -8.06 12.65
N ALA A 208 3.46 -7.63 11.43
CA ALA A 208 2.92 -6.43 10.81
C ALA A 208 1.49 -6.60 10.26
N LEU A 209 1.03 -7.84 10.07
CA LEU A 209 -0.33 -8.10 9.59
C LEU A 209 -1.40 -7.55 10.55
N GLN A 210 -1.19 -7.64 11.87
CA GLN A 210 -2.16 -7.15 12.84
C GLN A 210 -2.42 -5.64 12.71
N PRO A 211 -1.42 -4.74 12.76
CA PRO A 211 -1.65 -3.31 12.55
C PRO A 211 -2.11 -2.99 11.12
N ALA A 212 -1.72 -3.77 10.11
CA ALA A 212 -2.21 -3.60 8.76
C ALA A 212 -3.71 -3.92 8.66
N PHE A 213 -4.15 -5.03 9.26
CA PHE A 213 -5.58 -5.39 9.31
C PHE A 213 -6.41 -4.38 10.09
N ALA A 214 -5.88 -3.81 11.19
CA ALA A 214 -6.57 -2.76 11.92
C ALA A 214 -6.86 -1.55 11.02
N ARG A 215 -5.88 -1.09 10.24
CA ARG A 215 -6.06 0.01 9.28
C ARG A 215 -7.07 -0.29 8.18
N ILE A 216 -7.04 -1.49 7.64
CA ILE A 216 -8.00 -1.92 6.61
C ILE A 216 -9.41 -1.99 7.19
N SER A 217 -9.55 -2.49 8.42
CA SER A 217 -10.82 -2.54 9.13
C SER A 217 -11.39 -1.15 9.41
N GLU A 218 -10.56 -0.18 9.80
CA GLU A 218 -10.97 1.23 10.00
C GLU A 218 -11.55 1.86 8.73
N GLN A 219 -11.14 1.41 7.54
CA GLN A 219 -11.71 1.82 6.26
C GLN A 219 -13.06 1.16 5.96
N GLY A 220 -13.57 0.30 6.84
CA GLY A 220 -14.82 -0.43 6.66
C GLY A 220 -14.75 -1.60 5.68
N ILE A 221 -13.55 -2.04 5.32
CA ILE A 221 -13.32 -3.18 4.43
C ILE A 221 -13.55 -4.47 5.20
N ARG A 222 -14.41 -5.35 4.69
CA ARG A 222 -14.71 -6.64 5.30
C ARG A 222 -13.55 -7.63 5.10
N TYR A 223 -13.33 -8.53 6.06
CA TYR A 223 -12.28 -9.56 5.95
C TYR A 223 -12.43 -10.43 4.69
N SER A 224 -13.66 -10.73 4.28
CA SER A 224 -13.95 -11.51 3.06
C SER A 224 -13.59 -10.78 1.76
N SER A 225 -13.42 -9.46 1.81
CA SER A 225 -13.03 -8.63 0.67
C SER A 225 -11.53 -8.37 0.58
N LEU A 226 -10.74 -8.82 1.55
CA LEU A 226 -9.28 -8.62 1.57
C LEU A 226 -8.57 -9.06 0.27
N PRO A 227 -8.97 -10.17 -0.39
CA PRO A 227 -8.36 -10.54 -1.68
C PRO A 227 -8.54 -9.51 -2.80
N ALA A 228 -9.54 -8.64 -2.69
CA ALA A 228 -9.77 -7.54 -3.64
C ALA A 228 -9.03 -6.23 -3.25
N HIS A 229 -8.48 -6.14 -2.05
CA HIS A 229 -7.81 -4.96 -1.48
C HIS A 229 -6.33 -5.22 -1.16
N THR A 230 -5.66 -5.97 -2.04
CA THR A 230 -4.27 -6.39 -1.82
C THR A 230 -3.28 -5.23 -1.91
N THR A 231 -3.57 -4.21 -2.72
CA THR A 231 -2.73 -3.01 -2.83
C THR A 231 -2.75 -2.20 -1.55
N GLU A 232 -3.93 -1.92 -1.01
CA GLU A 232 -4.11 -1.19 0.25
C GLU A 232 -3.48 -1.94 1.43
N LEU A 233 -3.55 -3.28 1.40
CA LEU A 233 -2.91 -4.11 2.41
C LEU A 233 -1.39 -4.08 2.28
N ALA A 234 -0.83 -4.10 1.07
CA ALA A 234 0.61 -3.96 0.83
C ALA A 234 1.13 -2.60 1.33
N ASP A 235 0.40 -1.52 1.05
CA ASP A 235 0.74 -0.17 1.54
C ASP A 235 0.70 -0.09 3.07
N ALA A 236 -0.32 -0.68 3.69
CA ALA A 236 -0.43 -0.73 5.15
C ALA A 236 0.72 -1.52 5.78
N LEU A 237 1.13 -2.64 5.17
CA LEU A 237 2.27 -3.44 5.59
C LEU A 237 3.59 -2.68 5.41
N ASN A 238 3.81 -2.03 4.28
CA ASN A 238 5.00 -1.20 4.05
C ASN A 238 5.13 -0.09 5.09
N GLN A 239 4.02 0.55 5.47
CA GLN A 239 4.03 1.52 6.56
C GLN A 239 4.40 0.89 7.91
N ALA A 240 3.81 -0.25 8.25
CA ALA A 240 4.09 -0.94 9.50
C ALA A 240 5.54 -1.45 9.59
N LEU A 241 6.10 -1.88 8.46
CA LEU A 241 7.45 -2.43 8.35
C LEU A 241 8.52 -1.37 8.05
N SER A 242 8.13 -0.12 7.74
CA SER A 242 9.04 0.92 7.24
C SER A 242 10.30 1.14 8.07
N ALA A 243 10.19 1.08 9.40
CA ALA A 243 11.34 1.27 10.30
C ALA A 243 12.39 0.17 10.15
N LYS A 244 11.96 -1.08 9.94
CA LYS A 244 12.84 -2.26 9.87
C LYS A 244 13.24 -2.62 8.44
N TRP A 245 12.30 -2.53 7.49
CA TRP A 245 12.53 -2.97 6.13
C TRP A 245 13.12 -1.85 5.28
N SER A 246 12.38 -0.76 5.10
CA SER A 246 12.78 0.32 4.21
C SER A 246 13.94 1.14 4.79
N LYS A 247 13.81 1.63 6.03
CA LYS A 247 14.81 2.55 6.63
C LYS A 247 16.07 1.84 7.14
N LEU A 248 15.96 0.60 7.61
CA LEU A 248 17.11 -0.11 8.14
C LEU A 248 17.75 -1.02 7.09
N ARG A 249 16.96 -1.80 6.34
CA ARG A 249 17.49 -2.82 5.40
C ARG A 249 17.39 -2.43 3.94
N GLY A 250 16.67 -1.37 3.59
CA GLY A 250 16.47 -0.95 2.21
C GLY A 250 15.63 -1.92 1.40
N ILE A 251 14.65 -2.60 2.02
CA ILE A 251 13.75 -3.59 1.43
C ILE A 251 12.32 -3.05 1.45
N GLU A 252 11.53 -3.36 0.42
CA GLU A 252 10.13 -2.96 0.32
C GLU A 252 9.28 -4.07 -0.30
N ILE A 253 8.05 -4.22 0.18
CA ILE A 253 7.05 -5.08 -0.44
C ILE A 253 6.60 -4.43 -1.74
N VAL A 254 6.68 -5.18 -2.84
CA VAL A 254 6.22 -4.74 -4.16
C VAL A 254 4.78 -5.15 -4.38
N SER A 255 4.46 -6.40 -4.08
CA SER A 255 3.10 -6.93 -4.19
C SER A 255 2.78 -7.89 -3.06
N LEU A 256 1.49 -7.97 -2.74
CA LEU A 256 0.95 -8.92 -1.79
C LEU A 256 -0.27 -9.60 -2.40
N GLY A 257 -0.23 -10.91 -2.49
CA GLY A 257 -1.38 -11.73 -2.88
C GLY A 257 -2.00 -12.39 -1.65
N VAL A 258 -3.31 -12.33 -1.53
CA VAL A 258 -4.08 -13.03 -0.50
C VAL A 258 -4.84 -14.17 -1.17
N SER A 259 -4.36 -15.39 -1.03
CA SER A 259 -4.96 -16.58 -1.65
C SER A 259 -6.20 -17.05 -0.93
N GLY A 260 -6.30 -16.79 0.37
CA GLY A 260 -7.47 -17.13 1.15
C GLY A 260 -7.48 -16.48 2.52
N VAL A 261 -8.70 -16.15 2.97
CA VAL A 261 -8.97 -15.64 4.32
C VAL A 261 -10.13 -16.46 4.89
N LYS A 262 -9.95 -16.94 6.11
CA LYS A 262 -11.00 -17.70 6.83
C LYS A 262 -11.09 -17.19 8.26
N ALA A 263 -12.29 -16.88 8.71
CA ALA A 263 -12.59 -16.76 10.13
C ALA A 263 -12.78 -18.16 10.77
N SER A 264 -12.83 -18.22 12.09
CA SER A 264 -13.23 -19.46 12.75
C SER A 264 -14.68 -19.79 12.39
N GLU A 265 -15.06 -21.08 12.45
CA GLU A 265 -16.44 -21.48 12.17
C GLU A 265 -17.43 -20.84 13.16
N GLU A 266 -16.99 -20.65 14.40
CA GLU A 266 -17.76 -19.98 15.45
C GLU A 266 -18.00 -18.51 15.12
N ASP A 267 -16.93 -17.78 14.72
CA ASP A 267 -17.01 -16.37 14.34
C ASP A 267 -17.87 -16.17 13.07
N GLU A 268 -17.71 -17.05 12.08
CA GLU A 268 -18.54 -16.99 10.87
C GLU A 268 -20.01 -17.22 11.18
N GLN A 269 -20.31 -18.16 12.06
CA GLN A 269 -21.69 -18.41 12.48
C GLN A 269 -22.24 -17.23 13.26
N MET A 270 -21.47 -16.68 14.20
CA MET A 270 -21.84 -15.48 14.96
C MET A 270 -22.16 -14.28 14.04
N ILE A 271 -21.30 -14.02 13.04
CA ILE A 271 -21.55 -12.95 12.07
C ILE A 271 -22.85 -13.19 11.30
N LYS A 272 -23.07 -14.42 10.82
CA LYS A 272 -24.28 -14.79 10.10
C LYS A 272 -25.54 -14.61 10.95
N ASP A 273 -25.47 -14.98 12.22
CA ASP A 273 -26.59 -14.84 13.15
C ASP A 273 -26.86 -13.38 13.51
N LEU A 274 -25.82 -12.58 13.70
CA LEU A 274 -25.95 -11.13 13.90
C LEU A 274 -26.51 -10.44 12.67
N GLN A 275 -26.05 -10.78 11.47
CA GLN A 275 -26.58 -10.23 10.22
C GLN A 275 -28.04 -10.63 10.01
N ARG A 276 -28.40 -11.87 10.34
CA ARG A 276 -29.79 -12.34 10.31
C ARG A 276 -30.66 -11.59 11.32
N SER A 277 -30.15 -11.41 12.54
CA SER A 277 -30.85 -10.65 13.59
C SER A 277 -31.03 -9.18 13.20
N ALA A 278 -30.00 -8.57 12.62
CA ALA A 278 -30.06 -7.19 12.11
C ALA A 278 -31.08 -7.04 10.96
N ALA A 279 -31.23 -8.06 10.11
CA ALA A 279 -32.25 -8.09 9.08
C ALA A 279 -33.68 -8.10 9.64
N PHE A 280 -33.87 -8.66 10.85
CA PHE A 280 -35.15 -8.70 11.55
C PHE A 280 -35.41 -7.47 12.43
N MET A 281 -34.49 -6.55 12.57
CA MET A 281 -34.75 -5.23 13.21
C MET A 281 -35.71 -4.37 12.36
N ASP A 282 -35.81 -4.64 11.07
CA ASP A 282 -36.85 -4.07 10.21
C ASP A 282 -38.19 -4.74 10.53
N PRO A 283 -39.19 -4.01 11.08
CA PRO A 283 -40.47 -4.61 11.47
C PRO A 283 -41.19 -5.31 10.31
N THR A 284 -41.04 -4.81 9.09
CA THR A 284 -41.64 -5.40 7.90
C THR A 284 -41.05 -6.75 7.55
N ARG A 285 -39.73 -6.88 7.65
CA ARG A 285 -39.03 -8.15 7.42
C ARG A 285 -39.28 -9.16 8.55
N ALA A 286 -39.34 -8.67 9.79
CA ALA A 286 -39.70 -9.49 10.95
C ALA A 286 -41.11 -10.07 10.80
N ALA A 287 -42.08 -9.23 10.35
CA ALA A 287 -43.44 -9.68 10.09
C ALA A 287 -43.48 -10.74 8.99
N ALA A 288 -42.80 -10.53 7.87
CA ALA A 288 -42.75 -11.51 6.78
C ALA A 288 -42.14 -12.85 7.23
N HIS A 289 -41.08 -12.81 8.04
CA HIS A 289 -40.46 -14.02 8.59
C HIS A 289 -41.37 -14.73 9.56
N LEU A 290 -42.12 -14.03 10.41
CA LEU A 290 -43.07 -14.61 11.34
C LEU A 290 -44.21 -15.31 10.60
N VAL A 291 -44.75 -14.68 9.55
CA VAL A 291 -45.78 -15.29 8.68
C VAL A 291 -45.25 -16.57 8.01
N GLY A 292 -44.02 -16.52 7.49
CA GLY A 292 -43.37 -17.70 6.90
C GLY A 292 -43.14 -18.83 7.90
N ALA A 293 -42.70 -18.51 9.11
CA ALA A 293 -42.51 -19.47 10.17
C ALA A 293 -43.84 -20.09 10.63
N GLN A 294 -44.90 -19.27 10.73
CA GLN A 294 -46.26 -19.79 11.02
C GLN A 294 -46.78 -20.72 9.92
N ALA A 295 -46.58 -20.35 8.65
CA ALA A 295 -46.97 -21.20 7.53
C ALA A 295 -46.21 -22.53 7.52
N ALA A 296 -44.90 -22.50 7.78
CA ALA A 296 -44.08 -23.72 7.90
C ALA A 296 -44.50 -24.58 9.08
N ALA A 297 -44.80 -23.98 10.23
CA ALA A 297 -45.30 -24.71 11.39
C ALA A 297 -46.67 -25.37 11.12
N MET A 298 -47.58 -24.69 10.41
CA MET A 298 -48.84 -25.24 9.99
C MET A 298 -48.66 -26.39 9.00
N GLN A 299 -47.72 -26.26 8.06
CA GLN A 299 -47.43 -27.34 7.10
C GLN A 299 -46.82 -28.59 7.80
N ALA A 300 -45.89 -28.35 8.75
CA ALA A 300 -45.31 -29.45 9.56
C ALA A 300 -46.38 -30.11 10.43
N ALA A 301 -47.28 -29.36 11.04
CA ALA A 301 -48.38 -29.87 11.81
C ALA A 301 -49.38 -30.66 10.94
N ALA A 302 -49.67 -30.19 9.73
CA ALA A 302 -50.56 -30.91 8.78
C ALA A 302 -49.94 -32.22 8.25
N SER A 303 -48.62 -32.30 8.16
CA SER A 303 -47.89 -33.49 7.74
C SER A 303 -47.69 -34.53 8.86
N ASN A 304 -47.96 -34.15 10.11
CA ASN A 304 -47.84 -35.06 11.26
C ASN A 304 -49.14 -35.86 11.46
N THR A 305 -49.16 -37.07 10.97
CA THR A 305 -50.33 -37.99 11.06
C THR A 305 -50.64 -38.47 12.48
N ALA A 306 -49.73 -38.30 13.44
CA ALA A 306 -49.90 -38.76 14.83
C ALA A 306 -50.61 -37.73 15.74
N ALA A 307 -50.61 -36.46 15.40
CA ALA A 307 -51.31 -35.40 16.13
C ALA A 307 -52.51 -34.93 15.28
N GLY A 308 -53.72 -35.23 15.72
CA GLY A 308 -54.94 -34.85 14.98
C GLY A 308 -55.00 -33.35 14.67
N PRO A 309 -55.62 -32.93 13.56
CA PRO A 309 -55.62 -31.54 13.05
C PRO A 309 -56.10 -30.47 14.09
N ALA A 310 -56.93 -30.87 15.03
CA ALA A 310 -57.46 -30.01 16.07
C ALA A 310 -56.43 -29.54 17.08
N MET A 311 -55.41 -30.33 17.41
CA MET A 311 -54.35 -29.95 18.36
C MET A 311 -53.36 -28.96 17.75
N ALA A 312 -53.10 -29.04 16.45
CA ALA A 312 -52.24 -28.11 15.74
C ALA A 312 -52.85 -26.68 15.70
N PHE A 313 -54.18 -26.59 15.48
CA PHE A 313 -54.92 -25.31 15.45
C PHE A 313 -55.01 -24.70 16.84
N MET A 314 -55.13 -25.49 17.90
CA MET A 314 -55.19 -24.99 19.28
C MET A 314 -53.85 -24.42 19.72
N GLY A 315 -52.71 -25.01 19.36
CA GLY A 315 -51.37 -24.49 19.68
C GLY A 315 -51.06 -23.14 19.04
N VAL A 316 -51.46 -22.91 17.81
CA VAL A 316 -51.25 -21.62 17.10
C VAL A 316 -52.15 -20.50 17.69
N ASN A 317 -53.40 -20.80 18.03
CA ASN A 317 -54.27 -19.81 18.66
C ASN A 317 -53.84 -19.47 20.10
N GLN A 318 -53.30 -20.43 20.84
CA GLN A 318 -52.83 -20.20 22.20
C GLN A 318 -51.52 -19.42 22.21
N ALA A 319 -50.63 -19.60 21.24
CA ALA A 319 -49.43 -18.77 21.05
C ALA A 319 -49.77 -17.31 20.66
N ALA A 320 -50.80 -17.10 19.87
CA ALA A 320 -51.28 -15.76 19.53
C ALA A 320 -51.99 -15.06 20.71
N ALA A 321 -52.67 -15.81 21.60
CA ALA A 321 -53.36 -15.31 22.77
C ALA A 321 -52.39 -15.03 23.96
N ALA A 322 -51.24 -15.66 24.00
CA ALA A 322 -50.21 -15.48 25.06
C ALA A 322 -49.40 -14.19 24.95
N GLY A 323 -49.83 -13.21 24.17
CA GLY A 323 -49.18 -11.89 24.07
C GLY A 323 -47.99 -11.84 23.12
N GLY A 324 -47.86 -12.78 22.22
CA GLY A 324 -46.85 -12.72 21.14
C GLY A 324 -47.15 -11.58 20.16
N VAL A 325 -46.08 -10.85 19.78
CA VAL A 325 -46.17 -9.81 18.75
C VAL A 325 -46.71 -10.46 17.46
N ASN A 326 -47.89 -10.00 17.00
CA ASN A 326 -48.44 -10.56 15.77
C ASN A 326 -47.90 -9.81 14.54
N ALA A 327 -47.93 -10.50 13.38
CA ALA A 327 -47.42 -9.97 12.13
C ALA A 327 -48.06 -8.64 11.74
N GLN A 328 -49.35 -8.46 12.07
CA GLN A 328 -50.10 -7.25 11.76
C GLN A 328 -49.63 -6.04 12.55
N THR A 329 -49.27 -6.22 13.83
CA THR A 329 -48.69 -5.17 14.68
C THR A 329 -47.29 -4.78 14.16
N LEU A 330 -46.48 -5.75 13.75
CA LEU A 330 -45.16 -5.49 13.15
C LEU A 330 -45.28 -4.72 11.81
N TYR A 331 -46.24 -5.09 10.95
CA TYR A 331 -46.50 -4.35 9.71
C TYR A 331 -46.93 -2.91 10.00
N GLN A 332 -47.79 -2.68 11.01
CA GLN A 332 -48.19 -1.32 11.43
C GLN A 332 -47.04 -0.52 11.98
N MET A 333 -46.13 -1.15 12.77
CA MET A 333 -44.94 -0.50 13.25
C MET A 333 -43.96 -0.18 12.11
N GLY A 334 -43.83 -1.05 11.13
CA GLY A 334 -43.03 -0.82 9.92
C GLY A 334 -43.57 0.34 9.07
N ALA A 335 -44.89 0.45 8.99
CA ALA A 335 -45.56 1.56 8.28
C ALA A 335 -45.43 2.91 9.02
N GLN A 336 -45.23 2.89 10.34
CA GLN A 336 -45.05 4.07 11.19
C GLN A 336 -43.56 4.45 11.36
N GLN A 337 -42.63 3.62 10.96
CA GLN A 337 -41.21 4.01 10.90
C GLN A 337 -41.13 5.22 9.95
N PRO A 338 -40.60 6.38 10.41
CA PRO A 338 -40.30 7.45 9.49
C PRO A 338 -39.39 6.84 8.42
N ALA A 339 -39.86 6.85 7.18
CA ALA A 339 -39.02 6.46 6.05
C ALA A 339 -37.71 7.16 6.26
N THR A 340 -36.61 6.39 6.34
CA THR A 340 -35.23 6.93 6.26
C THR A 340 -35.35 7.99 5.18
N PRO A 341 -35.05 9.30 5.43
CA PRO A 341 -35.31 10.32 4.43
C PRO A 341 -34.72 9.80 3.14
N ALA A 342 -35.59 9.39 2.23
CA ALA A 342 -35.19 9.02 0.89
C ALA A 342 -34.37 10.23 0.46
N ALA A 343 -33.12 9.98 0.04
CA ALA A 343 -32.23 11.01 -0.47
C ALA A 343 -33.15 11.97 -1.27
N PRO A 344 -33.24 13.26 -0.93
CA PRO A 344 -34.33 14.13 -1.35
C PRO A 344 -34.54 13.91 -2.82
N ALA A 345 -35.75 13.48 -3.18
CA ALA A 345 -36.11 13.21 -4.57
C ALA A 345 -35.60 14.44 -5.31
N SER A 346 -34.58 14.28 -6.18
CA SER A 346 -33.75 15.34 -6.76
C SER A 346 -34.52 16.20 -7.75
N GLY A 347 -35.74 16.59 -7.34
CA GLY A 347 -36.65 17.44 -8.08
C GLY A 347 -36.77 18.83 -7.43
N TRP A 348 -36.56 19.87 -8.22
CA TRP A 348 -36.79 21.26 -7.81
C TRP A 348 -38.23 21.68 -8.05
N ALA A 349 -38.72 22.61 -7.23
CA ALA A 349 -40.05 23.21 -7.39
C ALA A 349 -39.95 24.50 -8.21
N CYS A 350 -40.82 24.65 -9.21
CA CYS A 350 -40.91 25.84 -10.02
C CYS A 350 -41.88 26.86 -9.37
N ALA A 351 -41.65 28.15 -9.59
CA ALA A 351 -42.56 29.23 -9.15
C ALA A 351 -44.00 29.12 -9.71
N CYS A 352 -44.24 28.25 -10.71
CA CYS A 352 -45.61 27.97 -11.21
C CYS A 352 -46.34 26.91 -10.38
N GLY A 353 -45.78 26.41 -9.30
CA GLY A 353 -46.36 25.39 -8.42
C GLY A 353 -46.01 23.94 -8.75
N GLN A 354 -45.35 23.68 -9.88
CA GLN A 354 -44.92 22.33 -10.27
C GLN A 354 -43.70 21.90 -9.44
N SER A 355 -43.82 20.80 -8.69
CA SER A 355 -42.73 20.16 -7.93
C SER A 355 -42.23 18.89 -8.63
N GLY A 356 -41.07 18.41 -8.23
CA GLY A 356 -40.52 17.17 -8.76
C GLY A 356 -39.81 17.27 -10.12
N ASN A 357 -39.43 18.48 -10.56
CA ASN A 357 -38.67 18.65 -11.80
C ASN A 357 -37.23 18.12 -11.66
N THR A 358 -36.81 17.18 -12.49
CA THR A 358 -35.47 16.59 -12.49
C THR A 358 -34.55 17.18 -13.56
N GLY A 359 -35.13 17.90 -14.55
CA GLY A 359 -34.41 18.52 -15.67
C GLY A 359 -33.96 19.96 -15.41
N LYS A 360 -33.32 20.58 -16.41
CA LYS A 360 -32.90 22.00 -16.40
C LYS A 360 -34.08 22.97 -16.57
N PHE A 361 -35.23 22.48 -17.02
CA PHE A 361 -36.45 23.28 -17.27
C PHE A 361 -37.64 22.65 -16.56
N CYS A 362 -38.60 23.49 -16.17
CA CYS A 362 -39.85 23.04 -15.61
C CYS A 362 -40.71 22.32 -16.66
N THR A 363 -41.21 21.14 -16.33
CA THR A 363 -42.00 20.30 -17.23
C THR A 363 -43.40 20.88 -17.54
N ALA A 364 -43.89 21.76 -16.69
CA ALA A 364 -45.21 22.37 -16.86
C ALA A 364 -45.15 23.72 -17.61
N CYS A 365 -44.16 24.59 -17.34
CA CYS A 365 -44.14 25.95 -17.88
C CYS A 365 -42.90 26.31 -18.67
N GLY A 366 -41.94 25.38 -18.84
CA GLY A 366 -40.72 25.57 -19.61
C GLY A 366 -39.70 26.54 -19.00
N LYS A 367 -39.93 27.10 -17.82
CA LYS A 367 -39.00 28.03 -17.18
C LYS A 367 -37.76 27.27 -16.68
N PRO A 368 -36.53 27.87 -16.79
CA PRO A 368 -35.30 27.25 -16.32
C PRO A 368 -35.31 27.10 -14.79
N ARG A 369 -34.55 26.13 -14.30
CA ARG A 369 -34.33 25.87 -12.87
C ARG A 369 -33.74 27.13 -12.21
N PRO A 370 -34.32 27.62 -11.09
CA PRO A 370 -33.72 28.69 -10.31
C PRO A 370 -32.33 28.26 -9.83
N GLU A 371 -31.30 29.05 -10.11
CA GLU A 371 -30.01 28.85 -9.54
C GLU A 371 -30.05 29.08 -8.03
N ALA A 372 -29.55 28.12 -7.23
CA ALA A 372 -29.46 28.29 -5.80
C ALA A 372 -28.56 29.50 -5.51
N PRO A 373 -28.98 30.43 -4.63
CA PRO A 373 -28.16 31.59 -4.26
C PRO A 373 -26.87 31.06 -3.62
N THR A 374 -25.71 31.26 -4.28
CA THR A 374 -24.41 30.93 -3.73
C THR A 374 -24.07 31.90 -2.62
N VAL A 375 -24.40 31.53 -1.38
CA VAL A 375 -24.04 32.30 -0.19
C VAL A 375 -22.55 32.09 0.10
N TRP A 376 -21.78 33.18 0.17
CA TRP A 376 -20.39 33.16 0.58
C TRP A 376 -20.19 33.94 1.89
N VAL A 377 -19.19 33.55 2.67
CA VAL A 377 -18.86 34.18 3.95
C VAL A 377 -17.65 35.08 3.77
N CYS A 378 -17.81 36.35 4.11
CA CYS A 378 -16.73 37.33 4.06
C CYS A 378 -15.72 37.11 5.22
N SER A 379 -14.52 37.62 5.07
CA SER A 379 -13.50 37.63 6.16
C SER A 379 -13.94 38.40 7.42
N CYS A 380 -14.99 39.23 7.32
CA CYS A 380 -15.61 39.90 8.47
C CYS A 380 -16.73 39.05 9.14
N GLY A 381 -17.00 37.82 8.66
CA GLY A 381 -18.02 36.93 9.20
C GLY A 381 -19.41 37.06 8.59
N ALA A 382 -19.67 38.09 7.76
CA ALA A 382 -20.99 38.33 7.13
C ALA A 382 -21.27 37.33 6.01
N LYS A 383 -22.52 36.81 5.95
CA LYS A 383 -23.01 35.95 4.86
C LYS A 383 -23.57 36.80 3.74
N ASN A 384 -23.09 36.60 2.53
CA ASN A 384 -23.43 37.43 1.38
C ASN A 384 -23.85 36.58 0.18
N SER A 385 -24.78 37.05 -0.61
CA SER A 385 -25.21 36.43 -1.87
C SER A 385 -24.78 37.24 -3.11
N GLY A 386 -24.31 38.47 -2.91
CA GLY A 386 -23.89 39.39 -3.97
C GLY A 386 -22.38 39.32 -4.29
N LYS A 387 -21.94 40.21 -5.21
CA LYS A 387 -20.53 40.34 -5.62
C LYS A 387 -19.66 41.02 -4.56
N PHE A 388 -20.26 41.77 -3.62
CA PHE A 388 -19.55 42.49 -2.56
C PHE A 388 -20.18 42.18 -1.21
N CYS A 389 -19.41 42.29 -0.14
CA CYS A 389 -19.89 42.15 1.22
C CYS A 389 -20.75 43.35 1.62
N SER A 390 -21.96 43.10 2.15
CA SER A 390 -22.90 44.13 2.61
C SER A 390 -22.39 44.92 3.82
N GLU A 391 -21.50 44.32 4.63
CA GLU A 391 -21.00 44.91 5.87
C GLU A 391 -19.71 45.73 5.67
N CYS A 392 -18.75 45.19 4.88
CA CYS A 392 -17.41 45.79 4.75
C CYS A 392 -17.02 46.19 3.33
N GLY A 393 -17.90 45.99 2.33
CA GLY A 393 -17.67 46.38 0.94
C GLY A 393 -16.61 45.56 0.19
N LYS A 394 -15.98 44.55 0.82
CA LYS A 394 -14.97 43.72 0.15
C LYS A 394 -15.60 42.83 -0.93
N PRO A 395 -14.93 42.64 -2.07
CA PRO A 395 -15.43 41.77 -3.12
C PRO A 395 -15.46 40.29 -2.66
N LYS A 396 -16.35 39.48 -3.30
CA LYS A 396 -16.41 38.05 -3.09
C LYS A 396 -15.02 37.41 -3.41
N PRO A 397 -14.45 36.61 -2.50
CA PRO A 397 -13.18 35.91 -2.78
C PRO A 397 -13.29 35.05 -4.03
N ALA A 398 -12.32 35.11 -4.91
CA ALA A 398 -12.23 34.18 -6.03
C ALA A 398 -12.08 32.74 -5.48
N GLY A 399 -12.80 31.82 -6.07
CA GLY A 399 -12.73 30.40 -5.69
C GLY A 399 -11.34 29.84 -5.92
N LYS A 400 -11.02 28.77 -5.21
CA LYS A 400 -9.84 27.96 -5.50
C LYS A 400 -10.00 27.30 -6.85
N CYS A 401 -8.90 26.99 -7.54
CA CYS A 401 -8.96 26.23 -8.78
C CYS A 401 -9.67 24.88 -8.53
N PRO A 402 -10.71 24.54 -9.32
CA PRO A 402 -11.48 23.32 -9.08
C PRO A 402 -10.69 22.03 -9.32
N ASN A 403 -9.58 22.12 -10.08
CA ASN A 403 -8.77 20.96 -10.43
C ASN A 403 -7.57 20.71 -9.47
N CYS A 404 -6.83 21.77 -9.06
CA CYS A 404 -5.64 21.62 -8.24
C CYS A 404 -5.68 22.35 -6.89
N GLY A 405 -6.76 23.09 -6.60
CA GLY A 405 -6.90 23.83 -5.34
C GLY A 405 -6.07 25.12 -5.24
N PHE A 406 -5.36 25.52 -6.28
CA PHE A 406 -4.57 26.76 -6.31
C PHE A 406 -5.42 27.97 -5.98
N THR A 407 -4.90 28.86 -5.11
CA THR A 407 -5.57 30.12 -4.74
C THR A 407 -4.82 31.26 -5.40
N PRO A 408 -5.45 32.08 -6.26
CA PRO A 408 -4.80 33.22 -6.92
C PRO A 408 -4.37 34.26 -5.91
N ALA A 409 -3.23 34.92 -6.18
CA ALA A 409 -2.65 35.95 -5.32
C ALA A 409 -3.53 37.19 -5.22
N ASP A 410 -4.25 37.55 -6.30
CA ASP A 410 -5.29 38.58 -6.31
C ASP A 410 -6.68 37.93 -6.46
N PRO A 411 -7.42 37.78 -5.36
CA PRO A 411 -8.77 37.22 -5.39
C PRO A 411 -9.80 38.08 -6.11
N ALA A 412 -9.52 39.36 -6.35
CA ALA A 412 -10.43 40.27 -7.04
C ALA A 412 -10.34 40.15 -8.56
N HIS A 413 -9.18 39.76 -9.06
CA HIS A 413 -8.90 39.59 -10.49
C HIS A 413 -8.21 38.26 -10.75
N PRO A 414 -8.93 37.12 -10.66
CA PRO A 414 -8.34 35.81 -10.92
C PRO A 414 -7.92 35.69 -12.39
N PRO A 415 -6.80 35.01 -12.66
CA PRO A 415 -6.38 34.75 -14.04
C PRO A 415 -7.42 33.88 -14.75
N LYS A 416 -7.52 34.02 -16.08
CA LYS A 416 -8.48 33.21 -16.87
C LYS A 416 -8.21 31.70 -16.78
N PHE A 417 -6.94 31.34 -16.58
CA PHE A 417 -6.49 29.95 -16.45
C PHE A 417 -5.58 29.81 -15.22
N CYS A 418 -5.66 28.65 -14.57
CA CYS A 418 -4.80 28.33 -13.43
C CYS A 418 -3.34 28.23 -13.86
N PRO A 419 -2.40 28.97 -13.24
CA PRO A 419 -0.99 28.90 -13.59
C PRO A 419 -0.34 27.56 -13.25
N GLU A 420 -0.92 26.80 -12.32
CA GLU A 420 -0.38 25.51 -11.89
C GLU A 420 -0.83 24.33 -12.78
N CYS A 421 -2.09 24.32 -13.25
CA CYS A 421 -2.65 23.18 -13.97
C CYS A 421 -3.34 23.52 -15.29
N GLY A 422 -3.36 24.79 -15.71
CA GLY A 422 -3.96 25.23 -16.97
C GLY A 422 -5.50 25.20 -17.02
N SER A 423 -6.20 24.77 -15.96
CA SER A 423 -7.66 24.72 -15.94
C SER A 423 -8.28 26.13 -15.85
N PRO A 424 -9.43 26.40 -16.51
CA PRO A 424 -10.08 27.72 -16.45
C PRO A 424 -10.59 28.01 -15.03
N PHE A 425 -10.40 29.26 -14.58
CA PHE A 425 -11.00 29.80 -13.37
C PHE A 425 -12.42 30.28 -13.68
N GLY A 426 -13.41 29.64 -13.09
CA GLY A 426 -14.79 30.11 -13.15
C GLY A 426 -15.55 29.67 -14.41
N ALA A 427 -15.63 28.36 -14.67
CA ALA A 427 -16.67 27.79 -15.51
C ALA A 427 -17.86 27.38 -14.66
#